data_031df4711553de275d3c3b1a6a9d4063
#
_entry.id   031df4711553de275d3c3b1a6a9d4063
#
_cell.length_a   1.000
_cell.length_b   1.000
_cell.length_c   1.000
_cell.angle_alpha   90.00
_cell.angle_beta   90.00
_cell.angle_gamma   90.00
#
_symmetry.space_group_name_H-M   'P 1'
#
loop_
_entity.id
_entity.type
_entity.pdbx_description
1 polymer ?
#
loop_
_entity_poly.entity_id
_entity_poly.type
_entity_poly.pdbx_seq_one_letter_code
_entity_poly.pdbx_strand_id
1 'polypeptide(L)'
;MLLAFAMYGRMATTKLDLTGLKCPLPALKTRKALKALTPGAFLEVHCTDPLSVIDIPNLIQETGDRIEITERAERRFVFLIEKAGAGA
;
A
#
# COMPACT_ATOMS: atom_id res chain seq x y z
N MET A 1 -3.92 -25.03 9.12
CA MET A 1 -4.57 -23.96 9.87
C MET A 1 -3.93 -22.63 9.62
N LEU A 2 -2.66 -22.49 10.00
CA LEU A 2 -1.98 -21.23 9.78
C LEU A 2 -1.91 -20.86 8.32
N LEU A 3 -1.69 -21.83 7.46
CA LEU A 3 -1.64 -21.58 6.02
C LEU A 3 -2.94 -21.04 5.50
N ALA A 4 -4.05 -21.64 5.93
CA ALA A 4 -5.36 -21.17 5.49
C ALA A 4 -5.59 -19.73 5.94
N PHE A 5 -5.17 -19.42 7.14
CA PHE A 5 -5.33 -18.08 7.66
C PHE A 5 -4.50 -17.07 6.85
N ALA A 6 -3.26 -17.43 6.54
CA ALA A 6 -2.40 -16.57 5.74
C ALA A 6 -2.96 -16.36 4.35
N MET A 7 -3.48 -17.42 3.75
CA MET A 7 -4.11 -17.32 2.44
C MET A 7 -5.34 -16.42 2.48
N TYR A 8 -6.07 -16.53 3.56
CA TYR A 8 -7.28 -15.75 3.72
C TYR A 8 -6.95 -14.26 3.71
N GLY A 9 -5.88 -13.87 4.43
CA GLY A 9 -5.45 -12.49 4.43
C GLY A 9 -5.03 -12.02 3.05
N ARG A 10 -4.40 -12.90 2.28
CA ARG A 10 -3.94 -12.55 0.95
C ARG A 10 -5.08 -12.37 -0.04
N MET A 11 -6.20 -13.03 0.18
CA MET A 11 -7.33 -12.89 -0.70
C MET A 11 -7.91 -11.48 -0.70
N ALA A 12 -7.63 -10.73 0.34
CA ALA A 12 -8.08 -9.35 0.43
C ALA A 12 -7.05 -8.35 -0.10
N THR A 13 -5.98 -8.83 -0.73
CA THR A 13 -4.93 -7.95 -1.22
C THR A 13 -5.24 -7.47 -2.62
N THR A 14 -5.20 -6.16 -2.81
CA THR A 14 -5.35 -5.52 -4.10
C THR A 14 -3.99 -5.01 -4.55
N LYS A 15 -3.65 -5.26 -5.80
CA LYS A 15 -2.38 -4.81 -6.34
C LYS A 15 -2.58 -3.53 -7.13
N LEU A 16 -1.79 -2.52 -6.83
CA LEU A 16 -1.84 -1.22 -7.50
C LEU A 16 -0.49 -0.97 -8.16
N ASP A 17 -0.49 -0.93 -9.48
CA ASP A 17 0.73 -0.74 -10.26
C ASP A 17 0.87 0.73 -10.62
N LEU A 18 1.80 1.40 -9.95
CA LEU A 18 2.10 2.81 -10.19
C LEU A 18 3.48 3.01 -10.78
N THR A 19 4.04 1.95 -11.38
CA THR A 19 5.34 2.06 -12.02
C THR A 19 5.29 3.09 -13.14
N GLY A 20 6.36 3.86 -13.26
CA GLY A 20 6.44 4.90 -14.27
C GLY A 20 5.80 6.23 -13.87
N LEU A 21 5.03 6.26 -12.80
CA LEU A 21 4.42 7.50 -12.34
C LEU A 21 5.36 8.24 -11.39
N LYS A 22 5.30 9.55 -11.43
CA LYS A 22 6.16 10.40 -10.63
C LYS A 22 5.35 11.17 -9.60
N CYS A 23 6.02 11.56 -8.52
CA CYS A 23 5.44 12.39 -7.48
C CYS A 23 4.73 13.59 -8.11
N PRO A 24 3.51 13.93 -7.67
CA PRO A 24 2.79 13.37 -6.52
C PRO A 24 1.78 12.28 -6.88
N LEU A 25 1.80 11.78 -8.12
CA LEU A 25 0.78 10.84 -8.59
C LEU A 25 0.72 9.54 -7.79
N PRO A 26 1.87 8.91 -7.41
CA PRO A 26 1.76 7.68 -6.62
C PRO A 26 0.99 7.88 -5.32
N ALA A 27 1.25 8.97 -4.60
CA ALA A 27 0.55 9.22 -3.35
C ALA A 27 -0.93 9.47 -3.56
N LEU A 28 -1.26 10.24 -4.59
CA LEU A 28 -2.66 10.55 -4.88
C LEU A 28 -3.45 9.31 -5.27
N LYS A 29 -2.86 8.45 -6.11
CA LYS A 29 -3.53 7.24 -6.52
C LYS A 29 -3.63 6.24 -5.39
N THR A 30 -2.63 6.17 -4.53
CA THR A 30 -2.68 5.31 -3.36
C THR A 30 -3.79 5.75 -2.42
N ARG A 31 -3.92 7.05 -2.19
CA ARG A 31 -4.99 7.58 -1.34
C ARG A 31 -6.36 7.20 -1.89
N LYS A 32 -6.54 7.35 -3.20
CA LYS A 32 -7.82 7.01 -3.83
C LYS A 32 -8.12 5.53 -3.69
N ALA A 33 -7.12 4.68 -3.91
CA ALA A 33 -7.31 3.24 -3.80
C ALA A 33 -7.66 2.83 -2.37
N LEU A 34 -7.02 3.45 -1.38
CA LEU A 34 -7.30 3.13 0.01
C LEU A 34 -8.73 3.46 0.40
N LYS A 35 -9.27 4.53 -0.15
CA LYS A 35 -10.65 4.90 0.17
C LYS A 35 -11.66 3.87 -0.33
N ALA A 36 -11.30 3.11 -1.35
CA ALA A 36 -12.18 2.08 -1.90
C ALA A 36 -12.05 0.75 -1.17
N LEU A 37 -11.09 0.61 -0.26
CA LEU A 37 -10.88 -0.64 0.44
C LEU A 37 -11.69 -0.72 1.72
N THR A 38 -12.06 -1.96 2.08
CA THR A 38 -12.69 -2.21 3.36
C THR A 38 -11.63 -2.34 4.44
N PRO A 39 -11.98 -2.07 5.71
CA PRO A 39 -11.03 -2.23 6.80
C PRO A 39 -10.48 -3.65 6.85
N GLY A 40 -9.18 -3.75 7.10
CA GLY A 40 -8.50 -5.03 7.14
C GLY A 40 -7.99 -5.52 5.80
N ALA A 41 -8.39 -4.86 4.70
CA ALA A 41 -7.89 -5.22 3.39
C ALA A 41 -6.47 -4.70 3.19
N PHE A 42 -5.76 -5.33 2.26
CA PHE A 42 -4.38 -4.98 1.97
C PHE A 42 -4.27 -4.36 0.58
N LEU A 43 -3.36 -3.42 0.45
CA LEU A 43 -3.04 -2.80 -0.83
C LEU A 43 -1.54 -2.96 -1.06
N GLU A 44 -1.20 -3.61 -2.16
CA GLU A 44 0.20 -3.77 -2.55
C GLU A 44 0.49 -2.76 -3.64
N VAL A 45 1.36 -1.79 -3.35
CA VAL A 45 1.64 -0.67 -4.24
C VAL A 45 3.03 -0.82 -4.80
N HIS A 46 3.13 -0.79 -6.12
CA HIS A 46 4.41 -0.88 -6.84
C HIS A 46 4.76 0.46 -7.43
N CYS A 47 5.93 0.99 -7.10
CA CYS A 47 6.38 2.30 -7.56
C CYS A 47 7.81 2.21 -8.08
N THR A 48 8.15 3.14 -8.96
CA THR A 48 9.53 3.27 -9.45
C THR A 48 10.12 4.63 -9.13
N ASP A 49 9.32 5.59 -8.67
CA ASP A 49 9.81 6.92 -8.30
C ASP A 49 10.47 6.88 -6.93
N PRO A 50 11.74 7.28 -6.81
CA PRO A 50 12.42 7.27 -5.50
C PRO A 50 11.70 8.10 -4.45
N LEU A 51 11.00 9.15 -4.85
CA LEU A 51 10.28 9.99 -3.89
C LEU A 51 9.09 9.29 -3.26
N SER A 52 8.61 8.19 -3.87
CA SER A 52 7.52 7.43 -3.29
C SER A 52 7.91 6.85 -1.93
N VAL A 53 9.19 6.61 -1.71
CA VAL A 53 9.68 6.07 -0.44
C VAL A 53 9.44 7.07 0.70
N ILE A 54 9.30 8.34 0.37
CA ILE A 54 8.99 9.39 1.35
C ILE A 54 7.50 9.70 1.35
N ASP A 55 6.93 9.88 0.16
CA ASP A 55 5.55 10.36 0.04
C ASP A 55 4.53 9.34 0.50
N ILE A 56 4.72 8.07 0.13
CA ILE A 56 3.75 7.04 0.47
C ILE A 56 3.70 6.82 1.99
N PRO A 57 4.83 6.62 2.69
CA PRO A 57 4.78 6.49 4.14
C PRO A 57 4.19 7.73 4.84
N ASN A 58 4.48 8.92 4.34
CA ASN A 58 3.91 10.14 4.91
C ASN A 58 2.39 10.15 4.77
N LEU A 59 1.89 9.76 3.59
CA LEU A 59 0.45 9.66 3.37
C LEU A 59 -0.18 8.67 4.34
N ILE A 60 0.44 7.50 4.50
CA ILE A 60 -0.12 6.46 5.34
C ILE A 60 -0.13 6.89 6.80
N GLN A 61 0.87 7.66 7.22
CA GLN A 61 0.87 8.21 8.57
C GLN A 61 -0.32 9.13 8.79
N GLU A 62 -0.69 9.91 7.77
CA GLU A 62 -1.85 10.79 7.86
C GLU A 62 -3.16 10.02 7.90
N THR A 63 -3.26 8.95 7.12
CA THR A 63 -4.50 8.17 7.07
C THR A 63 -4.68 7.25 8.27
N GLY A 64 -3.60 6.97 9.00
CA GLY A 64 -3.66 6.07 10.14
C GLY A 64 -3.63 4.60 9.79
N ASP A 65 -3.39 4.28 8.52
CA ASP A 65 -3.25 2.89 8.09
C ASP A 65 -1.87 2.38 8.44
N ARG A 66 -1.62 1.10 8.12
CA ARG A 66 -0.32 0.48 8.36
C ARG A 66 0.42 0.29 7.05
N ILE A 67 1.73 0.43 7.09
CA ILE A 67 2.54 0.28 5.89
C ILE A 67 3.82 -0.48 6.21
N GLU A 68 4.23 -1.29 5.25
CA GLU A 68 5.49 -2.01 5.30
C GLU A 68 6.11 -1.96 3.92
N ILE A 69 7.41 -1.69 3.85
CA ILE A 69 8.13 -1.72 2.58
C ILE A 69 8.64 -3.15 2.42
N THR A 70 8.04 -3.88 1.48
CA THR A 70 8.37 -5.28 1.26
C THR A 70 9.47 -5.49 0.25
N GLU A 71 9.69 -4.50 -0.61
CA GLU A 71 10.79 -4.56 -1.58
C GLU A 71 11.34 -3.17 -1.78
N ARG A 72 12.66 -3.05 -1.71
CA ARG A 72 13.32 -1.76 -1.90
C ARG A 72 14.56 -2.00 -2.74
N ALA A 73 14.39 -1.93 -4.04
CA ALA A 73 15.48 -2.08 -5.00
C ALA A 73 15.80 -0.71 -5.59
N GLU A 74 16.80 -0.70 -6.46
CA GLU A 74 17.30 0.55 -7.01
C GLU A 74 16.22 1.33 -7.77
N ARG A 75 15.34 0.61 -8.48
CA ARG A 75 14.33 1.26 -9.30
C ARG A 75 12.95 0.69 -9.06
N ARG A 76 12.76 0.00 -7.95
CA ARG A 76 11.47 -0.59 -7.67
C ARG A 76 11.23 -0.63 -6.18
N PHE A 77 10.07 -0.15 -5.80
CA PHE A 77 9.66 -0.11 -4.41
C PHE A 77 8.28 -0.73 -4.30
N VAL A 78 8.12 -1.63 -3.36
CA VAL A 78 6.83 -2.28 -3.12
C VAL A 78 6.42 -2.00 -1.69
N PHE A 79 5.23 -1.45 -1.54
CA PHE A 79 4.66 -1.14 -0.23
C PHE A 79 3.45 -2.03 0.00
N LEU A 80 3.38 -2.64 1.17
CA LEU A 80 2.20 -3.37 1.59
C LEU A 80 1.49 -2.53 2.64
N ILE A 81 0.26 -2.13 2.32
CA ILE A 81 -0.51 -1.24 3.18
C ILE A 81 -1.73 -1.99 3.67
N GLU A 82 -1.96 -1.95 4.98
CA GLU A 82 -3.14 -2.54 5.58
C GLU A 82 -4.11 -1.43 5.96
N LYS A 83 -5.33 -1.53 5.42
CA LYS A 83 -6.36 -0.54 5.72
C LYS A 83 -6.78 -0.63 7.16
N ALA A 84 -6.73 0.48 7.88
CA ALA A 84 -7.11 0.52 9.28
C ALA A 84 -8.57 0.19 9.45
N GLY A 85 -8.90 -0.41 10.59
CA GLY A 85 -10.28 -0.73 10.90
C GLY A 85 -11.12 0.51 11.11
N ALA A 86 -12.37 0.42 10.69
CA ALA A 86 -13.31 1.52 10.92
C ALA A 86 -13.49 1.73 12.40
N GLY A 87 -13.39 2.94 12.84
CA GLY A 87 -13.51 3.25 14.23
C GLY A 87 -12.23 3.09 15.01
N ALA A 88 -11.20 2.64 14.34
CA ALA A 88 -9.89 2.58 14.96
C ALA A 88 -9.25 3.96 14.89
#